data_0352f54cea241edc90d56f49474bbd94
#
_entry.id   0352f54cea241edc90d56f49474bbd94
#
_cell.length_a   1.000
_cell.length_b   1.000
_cell.length_c   1.000
_cell.angle_alpha   90.00
_cell.angle_beta   90.00
_cell.angle_gamma   90.00
#
_symmetry.space_group_name_H-M   'P 1'
#
loop_
_entity.id
_entity.type
_entity.pdbx_description
1 polymer ?
#
loop_
_entity_poly.entity_id
_entity_poly.type
_entity_poly.pdbx_seq_one_letter_code
_entity_poly.pdbx_strand_id
1 'polypeptide(L)'
;MKRLLAVLLGFLPIPIGMLFQQMIFSIQLPLYNILLSLGFLLFWMLLSRLLRKWLSSTRQTILLLNLPSFFFLILKLMRFVRPAWINSFFYPEIVLSSTILNLIYSLILMLSPVPLVFFGSGVHILSFLLRIAFCWLGCRSVKKA
;
A
#
# COMPACT_ATOMS: atom_id res chain seq x y z
N MET A 1 -22.85 -6.07 -9.32
CA MET A 1 -22.07 -7.04 -8.51
C MET A 1 -20.55 -6.92 -8.70
N LYS A 2 -19.95 -7.07 -9.90
CA LYS A 2 -18.48 -7.06 -10.09
C LYS A 2 -17.77 -5.80 -9.54
N ARG A 3 -18.35 -4.60 -9.71
CA ARG A 3 -17.78 -3.35 -9.19
C ARG A 3 -17.79 -3.29 -7.66
N LEU A 4 -18.88 -3.72 -7.03
CA LEU A 4 -18.98 -3.78 -5.57
C LEU A 4 -17.95 -4.75 -4.99
N LEU A 5 -17.78 -5.93 -5.61
CA LEU A 5 -16.76 -6.89 -5.21
C LEU A 5 -15.35 -6.29 -5.29
N ALA A 6 -15.03 -5.51 -6.32
CA ALA A 6 -13.72 -4.85 -6.42
C ALA A 6 -13.48 -3.85 -5.28
N VAL A 7 -14.50 -3.08 -4.87
CA VAL A 7 -14.40 -2.18 -3.72
C VAL A 7 -14.26 -2.96 -2.41
N LEU A 8 -15.03 -4.04 -2.22
CA LEU A 8 -14.93 -4.89 -1.04
C LEU A 8 -13.54 -5.53 -0.91
N LEU A 9 -12.97 -6.01 -2.01
CA LEU A 9 -11.60 -6.51 -2.05
C LEU A 9 -10.57 -5.40 -1.73
N GLY A 10 -10.89 -4.15 -1.99
CA GLY A 10 -10.08 -2.99 -1.58
C GLY A 10 -9.91 -2.83 -0.07
N PHE A 11 -10.72 -3.50 0.77
CA PHE A 11 -10.59 -3.54 2.23
C PHE A 11 -9.68 -4.66 2.74
N LEU A 12 -9.25 -5.61 1.88
CA LEU A 12 -8.36 -6.70 2.27
C LEU A 12 -7.06 -6.26 2.98
N PRO A 13 -6.48 -5.08 2.69
CA PRO A 13 -5.31 -4.63 3.44
C PRO A 13 -5.52 -4.52 4.95
N ILE A 14 -6.75 -4.32 5.44
CA ILE A 14 -7.03 -4.24 6.89
C ILE A 14 -6.71 -5.57 7.60
N PRO A 15 -7.36 -6.70 7.28
CA PRO A 15 -7.07 -7.97 7.95
C PRO A 15 -5.64 -8.45 7.67
N ILE A 16 -5.13 -8.25 6.45
CA ILE A 16 -3.75 -8.61 6.11
C ILE A 16 -2.76 -7.77 6.94
N GLY A 17 -2.99 -6.47 7.09
CA GLY A 17 -2.15 -5.59 7.89
C GLY A 17 -2.17 -5.92 9.37
N MET A 18 -3.32 -6.35 9.91
CA MET A 18 -3.40 -6.84 11.29
C MET A 18 -2.56 -8.11 11.50
N LEU A 19 -2.63 -9.05 10.55
CA LEU A 19 -1.79 -10.25 10.57
C LEU A 19 -0.29 -9.90 10.46
N PHE A 20 0.07 -9.01 9.54
CA PHE A 20 1.45 -8.56 9.38
C PHE A 20 1.97 -7.86 10.62
N GLN A 21 1.15 -7.05 11.28
CA GLN A 21 1.53 -6.41 12.53
C GLN A 21 1.91 -7.45 13.59
N GLN A 22 1.11 -8.51 13.74
CA GLN A 22 1.42 -9.60 14.66
C GLN A 22 2.71 -10.33 14.28
N MET A 23 2.90 -10.63 12.98
CA MET A 23 4.09 -11.32 12.48
C MET A 23 5.37 -10.48 12.66
N ILE A 24 5.30 -9.18 12.40
CA ILE A 24 6.44 -8.27 12.54
C ILE A 24 6.84 -8.09 14.00
N PHE A 25 5.88 -8.04 14.93
CA PHE A 25 6.18 -8.00 16.37
C PHE A 25 6.81 -9.29 16.88
N SER A 26 6.46 -10.44 16.31
CA SER A 26 7.03 -11.73 16.71
C SER A 26 8.41 -12.01 16.06
N ILE A 27 8.65 -11.51 14.84
CA ILE A 27 9.87 -11.76 14.08
C ILE A 27 10.55 -10.42 13.75
N GLN A 28 11.50 -10.00 14.58
CA GLN A 28 12.20 -8.71 14.44
C GLN A 28 13.34 -8.75 13.41
N LEU A 29 13.16 -9.43 12.27
CA LEU A 29 14.15 -9.51 11.22
C LEU A 29 13.80 -8.51 10.09
N PRO A 30 14.62 -7.46 9.84
CA PRO A 30 14.31 -6.43 8.84
C PRO A 30 14.11 -7.00 7.43
N LEU A 31 14.93 -7.96 7.03
CA LEU A 31 14.82 -8.60 5.71
C LEU A 31 13.48 -9.33 5.54
N TYR A 32 13.05 -10.07 6.57
CA TYR A 32 11.77 -10.77 6.57
C TYR A 32 10.59 -9.80 6.39
N ASN A 33 10.63 -8.67 7.08
CA ASN A 33 9.59 -7.65 7.00
C ASN A 33 9.50 -6.99 5.62
N ILE A 34 10.66 -6.77 4.97
CA ILE A 34 10.71 -6.28 3.59
C ILE A 34 10.12 -7.32 2.63
N LEU A 35 10.47 -8.60 2.79
CA LEU A 35 9.94 -9.69 1.96
C LEU A 35 8.42 -9.84 2.11
N LEU A 36 7.88 -9.69 3.33
CA LEU A 36 6.43 -9.66 3.57
C LEU A 36 5.75 -8.51 2.82
N SER A 37 6.33 -7.31 2.87
CA SER A 37 5.80 -6.15 2.14
C SER A 37 5.81 -6.36 0.63
N LEU A 38 6.90 -6.90 0.09
CA LEU A 38 6.99 -7.26 -1.33
C LEU A 38 5.98 -8.34 -1.71
N GLY A 39 5.84 -9.38 -0.88
CA GLY A 39 4.85 -10.44 -1.05
C GLY A 39 3.42 -9.90 -1.14
N PHE A 40 3.08 -8.94 -0.26
CA PHE A 40 1.78 -8.26 -0.32
C PHE A 40 1.60 -7.47 -1.62
N LEU A 41 2.60 -6.72 -2.05
CA LEU A 41 2.52 -5.95 -3.30
C LEU A 41 2.38 -6.86 -4.53
N LEU A 42 3.07 -8.00 -4.55
CA LEU A 42 2.90 -9.02 -5.59
C LEU A 42 1.50 -9.65 -5.55
N PHE A 43 0.99 -9.96 -4.37
CA PHE A 43 -0.40 -10.40 -4.20
C PHE A 43 -1.38 -9.35 -4.76
N TRP A 44 -1.17 -8.07 -4.45
CA TRP A 44 -2.01 -6.97 -4.95
C TRP A 44 -1.95 -6.84 -6.48
N MET A 45 -0.78 -7.04 -7.05
CA MET A 45 -0.58 -7.12 -8.50
C MET A 45 -1.37 -8.26 -9.13
N LEU A 46 -1.32 -9.47 -8.54
CA LEU A 46 -2.06 -10.64 -9.03
C LEU A 46 -3.58 -10.44 -8.89
N LEU A 47 -4.04 -9.90 -7.76
CA LEU A 47 -5.44 -9.58 -7.53
C LEU A 47 -5.97 -8.58 -8.56
N SER A 48 -5.22 -7.52 -8.83
CA SER A 48 -5.59 -6.53 -9.84
C SER A 48 -5.63 -7.12 -11.26
N ARG A 49 -4.72 -8.05 -11.58
CA ARG A 49 -4.71 -8.79 -12.83
C ARG A 49 -5.97 -9.65 -13.00
N LEU A 50 -6.39 -10.34 -11.95
CA LEU A 50 -7.63 -11.14 -11.95
C LEU A 50 -8.86 -10.25 -12.12
N LEU A 51 -8.94 -9.17 -11.34
CA LEU A 51 -10.06 -8.23 -11.43
C LEU A 51 -10.14 -7.54 -12.79
N ARG A 52 -8.99 -7.26 -13.43
CA ARG A 52 -8.94 -6.67 -14.76
C ARG A 52 -9.60 -7.55 -15.81
N LYS A 53 -9.54 -8.88 -15.68
CA LYS A 53 -10.26 -9.82 -16.57
C LYS A 53 -11.79 -9.69 -16.41
N TRP A 54 -12.27 -9.31 -15.25
CA TRP A 54 -13.70 -9.17 -14.93
C TRP A 54 -14.26 -7.77 -15.17
N LEU A 55 -13.40 -6.76 -15.09
CA LEU A 55 -13.73 -5.36 -15.32
C LEU A 55 -13.23 -4.93 -16.70
N SER A 56 -14.06 -4.15 -17.40
CA SER A 56 -13.80 -3.76 -18.79
C SER A 56 -12.64 -2.78 -18.96
N SER A 57 -12.20 -2.08 -17.89
CA SER A 57 -11.22 -1.00 -17.97
C SER A 57 -10.16 -1.08 -16.89
N THR A 58 -8.88 -0.85 -17.26
CA THR A 58 -7.76 -0.69 -16.33
C THR A 58 -8.02 0.43 -15.34
N ARG A 59 -8.54 1.59 -15.79
CA ARG A 59 -8.86 2.72 -14.92
C ARG A 59 -9.90 2.35 -13.86
N GLN A 60 -10.96 1.63 -14.25
CA GLN A 60 -11.98 1.17 -13.31
C GLN A 60 -11.40 0.20 -12.27
N THR A 61 -10.54 -0.72 -12.69
CA THR A 61 -9.90 -1.66 -11.76
C THR A 61 -9.05 -0.93 -10.72
N ILE A 62 -8.19 0.01 -11.17
CA ILE A 62 -7.33 0.78 -10.28
C ILE A 62 -8.16 1.63 -9.32
N LEU A 63 -9.16 2.36 -9.83
CA LEU A 63 -9.99 3.24 -9.01
C LEU A 63 -10.79 2.45 -7.96
N LEU A 64 -11.51 1.40 -8.39
CA LEU A 64 -12.40 0.66 -7.49
C LEU A 64 -11.61 -0.12 -6.42
N LEU A 65 -10.49 -0.74 -6.80
CA LEU A 65 -9.67 -1.51 -5.86
C LEU A 65 -8.93 -0.62 -4.85
N ASN A 66 -8.53 0.59 -5.25
CA ASN A 66 -7.80 1.51 -4.38
C ASN A 66 -8.69 2.62 -3.77
N LEU A 67 -9.99 2.62 -4.02
CA LEU A 67 -10.93 3.60 -3.45
C LEU A 67 -10.88 3.61 -1.90
N PRO A 68 -10.94 2.47 -1.19
CA PRO A 68 -10.80 2.47 0.26
C PRO A 68 -9.44 3.02 0.70
N SER A 69 -8.35 2.68 0.00
CA SER A 69 -7.00 3.18 0.30
C SER A 69 -6.91 4.69 0.22
N PHE A 70 -7.51 5.28 -0.80
CA PHE A 70 -7.56 6.73 -0.98
C PHE A 70 -8.34 7.41 0.14
N PHE A 71 -9.51 6.86 0.50
CA PHE A 71 -10.32 7.36 1.60
C PHE A 71 -9.57 7.34 2.93
N PHE A 72 -8.93 6.21 3.28
CA PHE A 72 -8.15 6.10 4.50
C PHE A 72 -6.90 6.97 4.51
N LEU A 73 -6.26 7.19 3.36
CA LEU A 73 -5.15 8.13 3.25
C LEU A 73 -5.61 9.56 3.58
N ILE A 74 -6.74 10.00 3.05
CA ILE A 74 -7.31 11.32 3.36
C ILE A 74 -7.59 11.45 4.86
N LEU A 75 -8.28 10.48 5.45
CA LEU A 75 -8.57 10.47 6.90
C LEU A 75 -7.29 10.55 7.73
N LYS A 76 -6.24 9.84 7.33
CA LYS A 76 -4.95 9.87 8.00
C LYS A 76 -4.25 11.22 7.88
N LEU A 77 -4.26 11.83 6.69
CA LEU A 77 -3.64 13.12 6.44
C LEU A 77 -4.37 14.26 7.16
N MET A 78 -5.69 14.20 7.22
CA MET A 78 -6.52 15.20 7.92
C MET A 78 -6.45 15.07 9.45
N ARG A 79 -5.74 14.06 9.99
CA ARG A 79 -5.61 13.78 11.43
C ARG A 79 -6.96 13.60 12.16
N PHE A 80 -8.06 13.42 11.43
CA PHE A 80 -9.41 13.29 12.00
C PHE A 80 -9.60 12.01 12.81
N VAL A 81 -8.83 10.98 12.54
CA VAL A 81 -9.05 9.66 13.14
C VAL A 81 -7.71 9.05 13.55
N ARG A 82 -7.62 8.63 14.82
CA ARG A 82 -6.46 7.91 15.38
C ARG A 82 -6.69 6.41 15.65
N PRO A 83 -7.70 5.70 15.09
CA PRO A 83 -7.86 4.31 15.44
C PRO A 83 -6.68 3.49 14.90
N ALA A 84 -6.22 2.54 15.72
CA ALA A 84 -5.12 1.64 15.40
C ALA A 84 -5.34 0.87 14.07
N TRP A 85 -6.59 0.53 13.74
CA TRP A 85 -6.94 -0.21 12.54
C TRP A 85 -6.69 0.58 11.22
N ILE A 86 -6.69 1.94 11.25
CA ILE A 86 -6.29 2.74 10.08
C ILE A 86 -4.81 2.57 9.79
N ASN A 87 -3.98 2.45 10.82
CA ASN A 87 -2.56 2.15 10.63
C ASN A 87 -2.39 0.76 10.01
N SER A 88 -3.16 -0.21 10.44
CA SER A 88 -3.14 -1.57 9.90
C SER A 88 -3.42 -1.60 8.39
N PHE A 89 -4.21 -0.66 7.87
CA PHE A 89 -4.52 -0.56 6.44
C PHE A 89 -3.29 -0.35 5.56
N PHE A 90 -2.30 0.43 6.03
CA PHE A 90 -1.05 0.69 5.31
C PHE A 90 0.11 -0.19 5.77
N TYR A 91 -0.10 -0.98 6.81
CA TYR A 91 0.95 -1.78 7.45
C TYR A 91 1.67 -2.74 6.49
N PRO A 92 0.97 -3.39 5.53
CA PRO A 92 1.63 -4.30 4.59
C PRO A 92 2.77 -3.67 3.80
N GLU A 93 2.66 -2.39 3.43
CA GLU A 93 3.68 -1.69 2.65
C GLU A 93 4.55 -0.75 3.48
N ILE A 94 4.20 -0.52 4.76
CA ILE A 94 4.82 0.52 5.57
C ILE A 94 6.31 0.26 5.79
N VAL A 95 6.72 -0.99 5.93
CA VAL A 95 8.12 -1.37 6.14
C VAL A 95 8.94 -1.06 4.90
N LEU A 96 8.47 -1.46 3.72
CA LEU A 96 9.17 -1.17 2.46
C LEU A 96 9.22 0.34 2.20
N SER A 97 8.10 1.04 2.42
CA SER A 97 8.01 2.50 2.24
C SER A 97 8.93 3.25 3.19
N SER A 98 8.99 2.86 4.45
CA SER A 98 9.89 3.48 5.44
C SER A 98 11.36 3.20 5.11
N THR A 99 11.69 2.00 4.65
CA THR A 99 13.06 1.66 4.22
C THR A 99 13.50 2.52 3.03
N ILE A 100 12.64 2.67 2.01
CA ILE A 100 12.92 3.52 0.85
C ILE A 100 13.10 4.98 1.28
N LEU A 101 12.20 5.51 2.12
CA LEU A 101 12.29 6.88 2.60
C LEU A 101 13.52 7.12 3.47
N ASN A 102 13.90 6.14 4.32
CA ASN A 102 15.11 6.24 5.11
C ASN A 102 16.38 6.28 4.25
N LEU A 103 16.42 5.49 3.16
CA LEU A 103 17.52 5.55 2.19
C LEU A 103 17.59 6.92 1.50
N ILE A 104 16.45 7.42 1.00
CA ILE A 104 16.37 8.74 0.36
C ILE A 104 16.79 9.83 1.36
N TYR A 105 16.30 9.74 2.60
CA TYR A 105 16.62 10.70 3.65
C TYR A 105 18.10 10.69 4.00
N SER A 106 18.72 9.51 4.11
CA SER A 106 20.17 9.40 4.36
C SER A 106 20.99 10.06 3.24
N LEU A 107 20.57 9.91 1.99
CA LEU A 107 21.19 10.58 0.85
C LEU A 107 21.01 12.10 0.89
N ILE A 108 19.81 12.58 1.27
CA ILE A 108 19.51 14.02 1.38
C ILE A 108 20.26 14.65 2.56
N LEU A 109 20.37 13.97 3.71
CA LEU A 109 21.13 14.46 4.87
C LEU A 109 22.61 14.64 4.57
N MET A 110 23.18 13.85 3.66
CA MET A 110 24.54 14.06 3.18
C MET A 110 24.68 15.36 2.38
N LEU A 111 23.57 15.89 1.84
CA LEU A 111 23.55 17.08 0.99
C LEU A 111 23.00 18.33 1.72
N SER A 112 22.10 18.17 2.67
CA SER A 112 21.47 19.31 3.39
C SER A 112 20.71 18.86 4.65
N PRO A 113 20.77 19.58 5.78
CA PRO A 113 19.99 19.28 6.98
C PRO A 113 18.53 19.69 6.79
N VAL A 114 17.66 18.74 6.46
CA VAL A 114 16.21 18.96 6.30
C VAL A 114 15.45 18.46 7.53
N PRO A 115 14.46 19.22 8.07
CA PRO A 115 13.72 18.81 9.26
C PRO A 115 12.85 17.56 9.05
N LEU A 116 12.88 16.65 10.02
CA LEU A 116 12.19 15.34 10.09
C LEU A 116 10.65 15.38 10.04
N VAL A 117 10.03 16.56 10.04
CA VAL A 117 8.58 16.75 10.26
C VAL A 117 7.69 16.08 9.18
N PHE A 118 8.22 15.83 7.98
CA PHE A 118 7.45 15.28 6.86
C PHE A 118 7.43 13.73 6.78
N PHE A 119 8.19 13.02 7.61
CA PHE A 119 8.41 11.59 7.46
C PHE A 119 7.16 10.73 7.70
N GLY A 120 6.36 11.06 8.73
CA GLY A 120 5.19 10.24 9.10
C GLY A 120 4.10 10.19 8.03
N SER A 121 3.80 11.32 7.39
CA SER A 121 2.82 11.38 6.31
C SER A 121 3.37 10.84 4.99
N GLY A 122 4.66 11.07 4.74
CA GLY A 122 5.35 10.61 3.53
C GLY A 122 5.34 9.09 3.37
N VAL A 123 5.51 8.34 4.47
CA VAL A 123 5.44 6.87 4.46
C VAL A 123 4.09 6.37 3.95
N HIS A 124 2.98 6.95 4.40
CA HIS A 124 1.63 6.54 3.98
C HIS A 124 1.33 6.91 2.53
N ILE A 125 1.81 8.08 2.09
CA ILE A 125 1.68 8.50 0.69
C ILE A 125 2.47 7.53 -0.20
N LEU A 126 3.71 7.21 0.16
CA LEU A 126 4.54 6.28 -0.61
C LEU A 126 3.94 4.88 -0.63
N SER A 127 3.41 4.37 0.50
CA SER A 127 2.69 3.09 0.56
C SER A 127 1.52 3.06 -0.41
N PHE A 128 0.74 4.13 -0.46
CA PHE A 128 -0.38 4.26 -1.39
C PHE A 128 0.08 4.29 -2.86
N LEU A 129 1.14 5.03 -3.17
CA LEU A 129 1.70 5.11 -4.53
C LEU A 129 2.26 3.76 -4.98
N LEU A 130 2.98 3.04 -4.12
CA LEU A 130 3.48 1.69 -4.40
C LEU A 130 2.31 0.73 -4.71
N ARG A 131 1.26 0.77 -3.91
CA ARG A 131 0.06 -0.05 -4.14
C ARG A 131 -0.58 0.24 -5.49
N ILE A 132 -0.74 1.51 -5.86
CA ILE A 132 -1.27 1.91 -7.18
C ILE A 132 -0.35 1.42 -8.29
N ALA A 133 0.97 1.58 -8.16
CA ALA A 133 1.94 1.18 -9.17
C ALA A 133 1.88 -0.33 -9.43
N PHE A 134 1.85 -1.16 -8.38
CA PHE A 134 1.71 -2.61 -8.52
C PHE A 134 0.35 -3.02 -9.07
N CYS A 135 -0.74 -2.33 -8.68
CA CYS A 135 -2.05 -2.53 -9.27
C CYS A 135 -2.06 -2.23 -10.78
N TRP A 136 -1.41 -1.14 -11.19
CA TRP A 136 -1.28 -0.77 -12.60
C TRP A 136 -0.45 -1.79 -13.40
N LEU A 137 0.68 -2.25 -12.85
CA LEU A 137 1.50 -3.31 -13.45
C LEU A 137 0.69 -4.59 -13.65
N GLY A 138 -0.07 -5.01 -12.66
CA GLY A 138 -0.97 -6.17 -12.76
C GLY A 138 -2.01 -6.00 -13.87
N CYS A 139 -2.64 -4.84 -13.95
CA CYS A 139 -3.62 -4.55 -14.99
C CYS A 139 -3.00 -4.50 -16.40
N ARG A 140 -1.77 -3.97 -16.54
CA ARG A 140 -1.07 -3.87 -17.84
C ARG A 140 -0.65 -5.22 -18.38
N SER A 141 -0.36 -6.19 -17.51
CA SER A 141 0.06 -7.54 -17.91
C SER A 141 -1.06 -8.35 -18.59
N VAL A 142 -2.32 -7.88 -18.53
CA VAL A 142 -3.44 -8.51 -19.20
C VAL A 142 -3.48 -8.02 -20.65
N LYS A 143 -3.04 -8.85 -21.60
CA LYS A 143 -3.25 -8.59 -23.03
C LYS A 143 -4.76 -8.47 -23.29
N LYS A 144 -5.16 -7.47 -24.05
CA LYS A 144 -6.53 -7.44 -24.59
C LYS A 144 -6.64 -8.65 -25.53
N ALA A 145 -7.49 -9.61 -25.15
CA ALA A 145 -7.98 -10.60 -26.06
C ALA A 145 -8.96 -9.95 -27.03
#